data_9d60d042ce603a9d826d7c71479c23a6
#
_entry.id   9d60d042ce603a9d826d7c71479c23a6
#
_cell.length_a   1.000
_cell.length_b   1.000
_cell.length_c   1.000
_cell.angle_alpha   90.00
_cell.angle_beta   90.00
_cell.angle_gamma   90.00
#
_symmetry.space_group_name_H-M   'P 1'
#
loop_
_entity.id
_entity.type
_entity.pdbx_description
1 polymer ?
#
loop_
_entity_poly.entity_id
_entity_poly.type
_entity_poly.pdbx_seq_one_letter_code
_entity_poly.pdbx_strand_id
1 'polypeptide(L)'
;MNKNKLYILIISFIAFNCSSSPRYNTGTYQKPSSTNSKVPTKLVTKGKNQKHRRIMKGVSSFYAEDFHGKLTANGEIYDMYGLTAAHKTLPLNSIVRVTNISNNKSLILRINDRGPYVKGRILDCSYGAAKKLDFVNDGTTEVKVEVIEWGDNKYMKHRN
;
A
#
# COMPACT_ATOMS: atom_id res chain seq x y z
N MET A 1 28.25 37.48 52.77
CA MET A 1 29.52 36.78 52.44
C MET A 1 29.24 35.78 51.35
N ASN A 2 29.53 36.17 50.11
CA ASN A 2 29.31 35.39 48.89
C ASN A 2 30.47 34.42 48.70
N LYS A 3 30.16 33.15 48.41
CA LYS A 3 31.15 32.22 47.90
C LYS A 3 30.58 31.59 46.60
N ASN A 4 30.97 32.20 45.48
CA ASN A 4 30.78 31.64 44.14
C ASN A 4 31.66 30.41 44.00
N LYS A 5 31.04 29.25 43.74
CA LYS A 5 31.73 28.05 43.26
C LYS A 5 31.60 27.99 41.75
N LEU A 6 32.73 28.27 41.12
CA LEU A 6 32.94 28.10 39.67
C LEU A 6 33.08 26.60 39.36
N TYR A 7 32.10 26.00 38.66
CA TYR A 7 32.24 24.66 38.11
C TYR A 7 32.79 24.75 36.70
N ILE A 8 34.05 24.35 36.58
CA ILE A 8 34.70 24.17 35.29
C ILE A 8 34.23 22.83 34.72
N LEU A 9 33.46 22.84 33.66
CA LEU A 9 32.98 21.67 32.96
C LEU A 9 34.00 21.32 31.85
N ILE A 10 34.83 20.31 32.16
CA ILE A 10 35.78 19.76 31.19
C ILE A 10 34.99 18.88 30.20
N ILE A 11 34.76 19.39 29.00
CA ILE A 11 34.19 18.62 27.89
C ILE A 11 35.32 17.84 27.25
N SER A 12 35.36 16.53 27.52
CA SER A 12 36.26 15.58 26.84
C SER A 12 35.71 15.29 25.45
N PHE A 13 36.38 15.78 24.43
CA PHE A 13 36.13 15.45 23.02
C PHE A 13 36.69 14.05 22.74
N ILE A 14 35.80 13.05 22.68
CA ILE A 14 36.16 11.73 22.15
C ILE A 14 35.89 11.78 20.65
N ALA A 15 36.96 11.93 19.89
CA ALA A 15 36.94 11.77 18.45
C ALA A 15 36.83 10.27 18.09
N PHE A 16 35.65 9.81 17.73
CA PHE A 16 35.46 8.50 17.08
C PHE A 16 35.72 8.66 15.58
N ASN A 17 36.98 8.45 15.18
CA ASN A 17 37.33 8.15 13.81
C ASN A 17 36.90 6.73 13.48
N CYS A 18 35.77 6.55 12.83
CA CYS A 18 35.42 5.32 12.15
C CYS A 18 35.35 5.61 10.65
N SER A 19 36.50 5.56 10.01
CA SER A 19 36.66 5.60 8.56
C SER A 19 36.65 4.16 8.04
N SER A 20 35.54 3.66 7.54
CA SER A 20 35.51 2.52 6.65
C SER A 20 34.58 2.80 5.49
N SER A 21 35.13 3.45 4.47
CA SER A 21 34.50 3.56 3.17
C SER A 21 34.57 2.20 2.48
N PRO A 22 33.47 1.63 2.00
CA PRO A 22 33.55 0.46 1.13
C PRO A 22 34.22 0.86 -0.18
N ARG A 23 35.39 0.24 -0.49
CA ARG A 23 36.05 0.40 -1.79
C ARG A 23 35.19 -0.25 -2.86
N TYR A 24 34.54 0.57 -3.67
CA TYR A 24 33.92 0.12 -4.91
C TYR A 24 35.05 -0.31 -5.86
N ASN A 25 35.06 -1.59 -6.20
CA ASN A 25 36.01 -2.16 -7.16
C ASN A 25 35.51 -1.72 -8.56
N THR A 26 36.23 -0.78 -9.19
CA THR A 26 35.97 -0.38 -10.56
C THR A 26 36.46 -1.47 -11.49
N GLY A 27 35.67 -2.54 -11.64
CA GLY A 27 35.84 -3.51 -12.71
C GLY A 27 35.64 -2.80 -14.03
N THR A 28 36.67 -2.81 -14.85
CA THR A 28 36.66 -2.31 -16.23
C THR A 28 35.52 -2.97 -17.00
N TYR A 29 34.54 -2.16 -17.38
CA TYR A 29 33.42 -2.59 -18.22
C TYR A 29 33.94 -2.90 -19.62
N GLN A 30 34.11 -4.16 -19.92
CA GLN A 30 34.37 -4.61 -21.30
C GLN A 30 33.04 -4.68 -22.04
N LYS A 31 32.89 -3.83 -23.04
CA LYS A 31 31.76 -3.79 -23.96
C LYS A 31 31.68 -5.14 -24.68
N PRO A 32 30.59 -5.93 -24.56
CA PRO A 32 30.44 -7.15 -25.31
C PRO A 32 30.33 -6.83 -26.80
N SER A 33 31.18 -7.52 -27.60
CA SER A 33 31.13 -7.46 -29.05
C SER A 33 29.79 -7.99 -29.56
N SER A 34 29.24 -7.28 -30.55
CA SER A 34 27.99 -7.62 -31.21
C SER A 34 28.07 -8.94 -31.96
N THR A 35 27.66 -10.03 -31.35
CA THR A 35 27.27 -11.22 -32.08
C THR A 35 25.76 -11.20 -32.31
N ASN A 36 25.36 -11.11 -33.57
CA ASN A 36 24.00 -11.23 -34.04
C ASN A 36 23.44 -12.62 -33.69
N SER A 37 22.91 -12.79 -32.47
CA SER A 37 22.03 -13.90 -32.18
C SER A 37 20.58 -13.41 -32.40
N LYS A 38 19.94 -13.88 -33.46
CA LYS A 38 18.50 -13.73 -33.70
C LYS A 38 17.78 -14.34 -32.50
N VAL A 39 17.39 -13.50 -31.52
CA VAL A 39 16.42 -13.87 -30.49
C VAL A 39 15.10 -14.12 -31.24
N PRO A 40 14.52 -15.32 -31.16
CA PRO A 40 13.20 -15.54 -31.73
C PRO A 40 12.23 -14.64 -30.96
N THR A 41 11.75 -13.62 -31.61
CA THR A 41 10.62 -12.80 -31.13
C THR A 41 9.42 -13.72 -31.05
N LYS A 42 9.25 -14.37 -29.88
CA LYS A 42 8.02 -15.09 -29.58
C LYS A 42 6.94 -14.02 -29.56
N LEU A 43 6.15 -14.00 -30.64
CA LEU A 43 4.93 -13.22 -30.71
C LEU A 43 4.16 -13.47 -29.43
N VAL A 44 4.15 -12.46 -28.54
CA VAL A 44 3.22 -12.42 -27.44
C VAL A 44 1.86 -12.30 -28.09
N THR A 45 1.21 -13.44 -28.26
CA THR A 45 -0.20 -13.49 -28.65
C THR A 45 -0.96 -12.68 -27.63
N LYS A 46 -1.43 -11.53 -28.06
CA LYS A 46 -2.31 -10.62 -27.33
C LYS A 46 -3.53 -11.44 -26.92
N GLY A 47 -3.49 -12.00 -25.71
CA GLY A 47 -4.60 -12.77 -25.15
C GLY A 47 -5.83 -11.89 -25.17
N LYS A 48 -6.81 -12.26 -25.99
CA LYS A 48 -8.17 -11.72 -26.00
C LYS A 48 -8.87 -12.06 -24.69
N ASN A 49 -8.54 -11.35 -23.61
CA ASN A 49 -9.35 -11.27 -22.40
C ASN A 49 -9.00 -9.96 -21.70
N GLN A 50 -9.22 -8.81 -22.37
CA GLN A 50 -9.46 -7.58 -21.67
C GLN A 50 -10.81 -7.73 -20.96
N LYS A 51 -10.84 -8.38 -19.79
CA LYS A 51 -11.90 -8.17 -18.83
C LYS A 51 -12.01 -6.65 -18.68
N HIS A 52 -13.15 -6.09 -19.09
CA HIS A 52 -13.38 -4.65 -19.06
C HIS A 52 -12.98 -4.12 -17.67
N ARG A 53 -12.04 -3.17 -17.61
CA ARG A 53 -11.71 -2.44 -16.39
C ARG A 53 -12.99 -1.80 -15.87
N ARG A 54 -13.54 -2.34 -14.80
CA ARG A 54 -14.69 -1.71 -14.15
C ARG A 54 -14.21 -0.50 -13.38
N ILE A 55 -14.77 0.66 -13.73
CA ILE A 55 -14.52 1.92 -13.04
C ILE A 55 -15.81 2.32 -12.33
N MET A 56 -15.69 2.68 -11.06
CA MET A 56 -16.79 3.14 -10.21
C MET A 56 -16.40 4.44 -9.53
N LYS A 57 -17.39 5.32 -9.28
CA LYS A 57 -17.21 6.54 -8.49
C LYS A 57 -18.25 6.57 -7.40
N GLY A 58 -17.90 7.11 -6.24
CA GLY A 58 -18.78 7.29 -5.12
C GLY A 58 -18.03 7.61 -3.84
N VAL A 59 -18.75 7.65 -2.73
CA VAL A 59 -18.18 7.99 -1.43
C VAL A 59 -17.49 6.78 -0.80
N SER A 60 -16.30 7.00 -0.27
CA SER A 60 -15.56 6.08 0.61
C SER A 60 -15.52 6.62 2.02
N SER A 61 -15.57 5.72 3.01
CA SER A 61 -15.16 5.97 4.39
C SER A 61 -14.08 4.99 4.81
N PHE A 62 -13.79 4.88 6.10
CA PHE A 62 -12.86 3.88 6.63
C PHE A 62 -13.42 3.28 7.93
N TYR A 63 -12.90 2.09 8.27
CA TYR A 63 -13.28 1.39 9.49
C TYR A 63 -12.68 2.04 10.74
N ALA A 64 -13.50 2.09 11.80
CA ALA A 64 -13.03 2.49 13.12
C ALA A 64 -12.07 1.44 13.72
N GLU A 65 -11.36 1.86 14.77
CA GLU A 65 -10.40 1.02 15.52
C GLU A 65 -11.04 -0.24 16.11
N ASP A 66 -12.32 -0.16 16.49
CA ASP A 66 -13.09 -1.26 17.09
C ASP A 66 -13.17 -2.53 16.23
N PHE A 67 -12.83 -2.44 14.95
CA PHE A 67 -12.82 -3.61 14.05
C PHE A 67 -11.47 -4.31 14.00
N HIS A 68 -10.40 -3.72 14.55
CA HIS A 68 -9.09 -4.35 14.56
C HIS A 68 -9.11 -5.71 15.26
N GLY A 69 -8.52 -6.72 14.64
CA GLY A 69 -8.50 -8.09 15.16
C GLY A 69 -9.76 -8.93 14.90
N LYS A 70 -10.85 -8.36 14.34
CA LYS A 70 -12.05 -9.12 13.96
C LYS A 70 -11.87 -9.78 12.61
N LEU A 71 -12.65 -10.82 12.35
CA LEU A 71 -12.67 -11.52 11.07
C LEU A 71 -13.36 -10.68 9.99
N THR A 72 -12.73 -10.61 8.83
CA THR A 72 -13.30 -10.05 7.60
C THR A 72 -14.14 -11.09 6.86
N ALA A 73 -14.88 -10.64 5.84
CA ALA A 73 -15.73 -11.53 5.06
C ALA A 73 -14.98 -12.63 4.31
N ASN A 74 -13.69 -12.47 3.99
CA ASN A 74 -12.89 -13.55 3.39
C ASN A 74 -12.20 -14.43 4.44
N GLY A 75 -12.45 -14.21 5.75
CA GLY A 75 -11.89 -15.00 6.85
C GLY A 75 -10.52 -14.53 7.34
N GLU A 76 -9.99 -13.43 6.85
CA GLU A 76 -8.77 -12.85 7.39
C GLU A 76 -9.04 -12.09 8.70
N ILE A 77 -8.02 -11.95 9.53
CA ILE A 77 -8.07 -11.01 10.66
C ILE A 77 -7.86 -9.60 10.11
N TYR A 78 -8.78 -8.70 10.42
CA TYR A 78 -8.67 -7.31 10.00
C TYR A 78 -7.48 -6.62 10.67
N ASP A 79 -6.58 -6.13 9.85
CA ASP A 79 -5.49 -5.24 10.24
C ASP A 79 -5.84 -3.79 9.84
N MET A 80 -6.07 -2.92 10.83
CA MET A 80 -6.42 -1.53 10.57
C MET A 80 -5.31 -0.76 9.82
N TYR A 81 -4.05 -1.20 9.90
CA TYR A 81 -2.92 -0.58 9.19
C TYR A 81 -2.64 -1.20 7.83
N GLY A 82 -3.29 -2.32 7.51
CA GLY A 82 -3.19 -3.01 6.23
C GLY A 82 -3.74 -2.19 5.06
N LEU A 83 -3.47 -2.62 3.84
CA LEU A 83 -3.97 -1.97 2.61
C LEU A 83 -5.14 -2.76 2.04
N THR A 84 -6.26 -2.74 2.75
CA THR A 84 -7.47 -3.49 2.41
C THR A 84 -8.70 -2.59 2.39
N ALA A 85 -9.79 -3.11 1.82
CA ALA A 85 -11.06 -2.42 1.81
C ALA A 85 -12.24 -3.41 1.71
N ALA A 86 -13.43 -2.94 2.10
CA ALA A 86 -14.69 -3.61 1.86
C ALA A 86 -15.41 -3.04 0.65
N HIS A 87 -16.05 -3.93 -0.11
CA HIS A 87 -16.95 -3.57 -1.20
C HIS A 87 -18.14 -4.53 -1.26
N LYS A 88 -19.34 -4.00 -1.60
CA LYS A 88 -20.58 -4.79 -1.58
C LYS A 88 -20.55 -6.02 -2.48
N THR A 89 -20.08 -5.85 -3.71
CA THR A 89 -20.28 -6.83 -4.80
C THR A 89 -19.03 -7.22 -5.57
N LEU A 90 -17.91 -6.52 -5.41
CA LEU A 90 -16.65 -6.96 -6.05
C LEU A 90 -16.25 -8.32 -5.49
N PRO A 91 -15.75 -9.25 -6.33
CA PRO A 91 -15.20 -10.50 -5.83
C PRO A 91 -14.18 -10.26 -4.72
N LEU A 92 -14.22 -11.09 -3.65
CA LEU A 92 -13.17 -11.07 -2.63
C LEU A 92 -11.83 -11.37 -3.28
N ASN A 93 -10.78 -10.79 -2.74
CA ASN A 93 -9.41 -10.80 -3.26
C ASN A 93 -9.20 -9.99 -4.56
N SER A 94 -10.20 -9.23 -5.02
CA SER A 94 -9.98 -8.27 -6.12
C SER A 94 -8.96 -7.22 -5.72
N ILE A 95 -8.08 -6.87 -6.67
CA ILE A 95 -7.13 -5.77 -6.53
C ILE A 95 -7.70 -4.54 -7.25
N VAL A 96 -7.78 -3.45 -6.53
CA VAL A 96 -8.35 -2.20 -7.03
C VAL A 96 -7.37 -1.03 -6.83
N ARG A 97 -7.37 -0.09 -7.78
CA ARG A 97 -6.79 1.23 -7.56
C ARG A 97 -7.88 2.15 -7.05
N VAL A 98 -7.66 2.74 -5.90
CA VAL A 98 -8.53 3.76 -5.32
C VAL A 98 -7.83 5.12 -5.45
N THR A 99 -8.51 6.09 -6.04
CA THR A 99 -8.03 7.46 -6.15
C THR A 99 -8.99 8.37 -5.39
N ASN A 100 -8.47 9.10 -4.40
CA ASN A 100 -9.19 10.19 -3.77
C ASN A 100 -9.30 11.35 -4.78
N ILE A 101 -10.54 11.72 -5.14
CA ILE A 101 -10.79 12.71 -6.21
C ILE A 101 -10.40 14.11 -5.75
N SER A 102 -10.50 14.40 -4.45
CA SER A 102 -10.22 15.74 -3.91
C SER A 102 -8.74 16.13 -3.98
N ASN A 103 -7.83 15.16 -3.81
CA ASN A 103 -6.39 15.43 -3.75
C ASN A 103 -5.55 14.62 -4.74
N ASN A 104 -6.17 13.79 -5.59
CA ASN A 104 -5.56 12.92 -6.59
C ASN A 104 -4.58 11.87 -6.02
N LYS A 105 -4.54 11.64 -4.71
CA LYS A 105 -3.77 10.53 -4.13
C LYS A 105 -4.39 9.20 -4.52
N SER A 106 -3.55 8.27 -4.92
CA SER A 106 -3.98 6.93 -5.37
C SER A 106 -3.26 5.83 -4.61
N LEU A 107 -3.96 4.73 -4.35
CA LEU A 107 -3.43 3.59 -3.64
C LEU A 107 -4.01 2.29 -4.22
N ILE A 108 -3.23 1.22 -4.20
CA ILE A 108 -3.71 -0.12 -4.54
C ILE A 108 -4.16 -0.81 -3.27
N LEU A 109 -5.40 -1.30 -3.29
CA LEU A 109 -6.04 -2.00 -2.18
C LEU A 109 -6.54 -3.36 -2.63
N ARG A 110 -6.62 -4.30 -1.69
CA ARG A 110 -7.27 -5.59 -1.89
C ARG A 110 -8.63 -5.58 -1.19
N ILE A 111 -9.65 -6.09 -1.90
CA ILE A 111 -10.99 -6.27 -1.35
C ILE A 111 -11.01 -7.58 -0.56
N ASN A 112 -11.08 -7.50 0.76
CA ASN A 112 -11.13 -8.65 1.64
C ASN A 112 -12.39 -8.71 2.51
N ASP A 113 -13.25 -7.69 2.41
CA ASP A 113 -14.44 -7.61 3.25
C ASP A 113 -15.69 -7.18 2.48
N ARG A 114 -16.86 -7.30 3.14
CA ARG A 114 -18.18 -6.93 2.64
C ARG A 114 -18.69 -5.67 3.33
N GLY A 115 -19.27 -4.79 2.56
CA GLY A 115 -19.75 -3.47 2.94
C GLY A 115 -19.38 -2.45 1.86
N PRO A 116 -19.63 -1.17 2.08
CA PRO A 116 -20.41 -0.57 3.17
C PRO A 116 -21.90 -0.87 3.08
N TYR A 117 -22.56 -0.98 4.24
CA TYR A 117 -24.03 -1.15 4.29
C TYR A 117 -24.76 0.19 4.48
N VAL A 118 -24.02 1.29 4.47
CA VAL A 118 -24.56 2.65 4.52
C VAL A 118 -24.90 3.13 3.10
N LYS A 119 -26.12 3.73 2.96
CA LYS A 119 -26.55 4.27 1.67
C LYS A 119 -25.61 5.38 1.17
N GLY A 120 -25.30 5.36 -0.12
CA GLY A 120 -24.43 6.37 -0.75
C GLY A 120 -22.93 6.03 -0.73
N ARG A 121 -22.47 5.16 0.18
CA ARG A 121 -21.07 4.70 0.18
C ARG A 121 -20.88 3.48 -0.72
N ILE A 122 -19.72 3.44 -1.38
CA ILE A 122 -19.34 2.33 -2.27
C ILE A 122 -18.15 1.53 -1.72
N LEU A 123 -17.32 2.14 -0.85
CA LEU A 123 -16.09 1.55 -0.35
C LEU A 123 -15.87 1.96 1.10
N ASP A 124 -15.41 1.03 1.94
CA ASP A 124 -14.86 1.33 3.26
C ASP A 124 -13.42 0.85 3.29
N CYS A 125 -12.48 1.78 3.47
CA CYS A 125 -11.05 1.51 3.52
C CYS A 125 -10.61 1.08 4.92
N SER A 126 -9.47 0.41 5.04
CA SER A 126 -8.73 0.35 6.30
C SER A 126 -8.27 1.76 6.72
N TYR A 127 -8.02 1.94 8.02
CA TYR A 127 -7.48 3.20 8.54
C TYR A 127 -6.13 3.55 7.88
N GLY A 128 -5.24 2.56 7.71
CA GLY A 128 -3.95 2.76 7.04
C GLY A 128 -4.08 3.21 5.59
N ALA A 129 -5.09 2.70 4.88
CA ALA A 129 -5.40 3.15 3.53
C ALA A 129 -5.96 4.58 3.52
N ALA A 130 -6.90 4.91 4.42
CA ALA A 130 -7.46 6.25 4.55
C ALA A 130 -6.39 7.30 4.87
N LYS A 131 -5.44 6.96 5.74
CA LYS A 131 -4.28 7.80 6.08
C LYS A 131 -3.40 8.08 4.86
N LYS A 132 -3.14 7.07 4.03
CA LYS A 132 -2.33 7.24 2.80
C LYS A 132 -3.08 8.00 1.70
N LEU A 133 -4.40 7.84 1.61
CA LEU A 133 -5.27 8.59 0.71
C LEU A 133 -5.59 9.99 1.25
N ASP A 134 -5.20 10.30 2.50
CA ASP A 134 -5.30 11.60 3.15
C ASP A 134 -6.73 12.12 3.26
N PHE A 135 -7.59 11.33 3.90
CA PHE A 135 -8.96 11.74 4.21
C PHE A 135 -9.43 11.33 5.62
N VAL A 136 -8.49 10.97 6.51
CA VAL A 136 -8.84 10.57 7.89
C VAL A 136 -9.56 11.69 8.64
N ASN A 137 -9.08 12.94 8.48
CA ASN A 137 -9.68 14.09 9.14
C ASN A 137 -11.10 14.41 8.64
N ASP A 138 -11.36 14.10 7.37
CA ASP A 138 -12.66 14.35 6.73
C ASP A 138 -13.67 13.23 7.01
N GLY A 139 -13.19 12.05 7.46
CA GLY A 139 -14.00 10.86 7.71
C GLY A 139 -14.50 10.17 6.44
N THR A 140 -14.78 10.92 5.38
CA THR A 140 -15.26 10.44 4.09
C THR A 140 -14.67 11.25 2.94
N THR A 141 -14.59 10.65 1.74
CA THR A 141 -14.19 11.37 0.53
C THR A 141 -14.80 10.74 -0.72
N GLU A 142 -14.88 11.49 -1.80
CA GLU A 142 -15.21 10.91 -3.11
C GLU A 142 -14.02 10.19 -3.70
N VAL A 143 -14.26 8.97 -4.17
CA VAL A 143 -13.23 8.13 -4.76
C VAL A 143 -13.61 7.63 -6.15
N LYS A 144 -12.57 7.44 -6.97
CA LYS A 144 -12.63 6.62 -8.18
C LYS A 144 -11.98 5.28 -7.87
N VAL A 145 -12.71 4.19 -8.09
CA VAL A 145 -12.25 2.81 -7.90
C VAL A 145 -12.11 2.13 -9.26
N GLU A 146 -10.92 1.65 -9.58
CA GLU A 146 -10.60 0.95 -10.84
C GLU A 146 -10.19 -0.49 -10.51
N VAL A 147 -10.90 -1.47 -11.03
CA VAL A 147 -10.53 -2.88 -10.85
C VAL A 147 -9.32 -3.19 -11.73
N ILE A 148 -8.19 -3.55 -11.09
CA ILE A 148 -6.95 -3.96 -11.75
C ILE A 148 -6.98 -5.45 -12.04
N GLU A 149 -7.34 -6.23 -11.01
CA GLU A 149 -7.42 -7.67 -11.06
C GLU A 149 -8.70 -8.15 -10.37
N TRP A 150 -9.40 -9.09 -11.00
CA TRP A 150 -10.60 -9.68 -10.42
C TRP A 150 -10.20 -10.78 -9.44
N GLY A 151 -10.76 -10.73 -8.25
CA GLY A 151 -10.54 -11.74 -7.23
C GLY A 151 -11.21 -13.09 -7.54
N ASP A 152 -10.80 -14.09 -6.81
CA ASP A 152 -11.23 -15.47 -6.97
C ASP A 152 -12.37 -15.87 -6.02
N ASN A 153 -12.83 -14.96 -5.15
CA ASN A 153 -13.81 -15.19 -4.08
C ASN A 153 -13.42 -16.27 -3.06
N LYS A 154 -12.16 -16.65 -2.97
CA LYS A 154 -11.74 -17.64 -1.99
C LYS A 154 -11.75 -17.07 -0.58
N TYR A 155 -12.09 -17.95 0.35
CA TYR A 155 -12.11 -17.68 1.79
C TYR A 155 -10.92 -18.37 2.45
N MET A 156 -10.32 -17.72 3.45
CA MET A 156 -9.34 -18.39 4.30
C MET A 156 -10.05 -19.42 5.18
N LYS A 157 -9.55 -20.64 5.16
CA LYS A 157 -10.01 -21.68 6.09
C LYS A 157 -9.15 -21.60 7.34
N HIS A 158 -9.74 -21.23 8.47
CA HIS A 158 -9.08 -21.41 9.75
C HIS A 158 -9.04 -22.93 10.04
N ARG A 159 -7.86 -23.49 10.29
CA ARG A 159 -7.76 -24.82 10.89
C ARG A 159 -8.13 -24.67 12.36
N ASN A 160 -9.25 -25.28 12.73
CA ASN A 160 -9.60 -25.51 14.13
C ASN A 160 -8.60 -26.50 14.74
#